data_300cea8055173c3d56cb0770527e0fbe
#
_entry.id   300cea8055173c3d56cb0770527e0fbe
#
_cell.length_a   1.000
_cell.length_b   1.000
_cell.length_c   1.000
_cell.angle_alpha   90.00
_cell.angle_beta   90.00
_cell.angle_gamma   90.00
#
_symmetry.space_group_name_H-M   'P 1'
#
loop_
_entity.id
_entity.type
_entity.pdbx_description
1 polymer ?
#
loop_
_entity_poly.entity_id
_entity_poly.type
_entity_poly.pdbx_seq_one_letter_code
_entity_poly.pdbx_strand_id
1 'polypeptide(L)'
;MQNAPTHEYLEELISLNTRLDALGMKCEEFLMDNGYDAYAQTKKRLGTDFGEFNSFELPHKTIATRAGLGWIGKSALFTTKDHGSALRLSSVLTDAPLDLGTPIQKSRCGKCMECRDACPGGAISGKEWNYKLKRNDFYDDKKCEKYALIVSEENLGKADTVCGKCIYACPHTQKYIKKL
;
A
#
# COMPACT_ATOMS: atom_id res chain seq x y z
N MET A 1 2.40 0.05 -16.64
CA MET A 1 2.49 -0.93 -15.53
C MET A 1 2.29 -2.40 -15.95
N GLN A 2 1.67 -2.70 -17.08
CA GLN A 2 1.49 -4.09 -17.52
C GLN A 2 2.84 -4.81 -17.71
N ASN A 3 3.77 -4.16 -18.38
CA ASN A 3 5.07 -4.77 -18.71
C ASN A 3 6.20 -4.30 -17.79
N ALA A 4 6.21 -3.03 -17.39
CA ALA A 4 7.25 -2.41 -16.57
C ALA A 4 6.75 -1.12 -15.89
N PRO A 5 7.44 -0.60 -14.86
CA PRO A 5 7.17 0.75 -14.37
C PRO A 5 7.49 1.79 -15.46
N THR A 6 6.70 2.88 -15.49
CA THR A 6 6.91 4.01 -16.42
C THR A 6 7.25 5.28 -15.63
N HIS A 7 7.82 6.29 -16.30
CA HIS A 7 8.10 7.57 -15.67
C HIS A 7 6.81 8.24 -15.16
N GLU A 8 5.72 8.21 -15.94
CA GLU A 8 4.42 8.77 -15.53
C GLU A 8 3.90 8.10 -14.26
N TYR A 9 4.08 6.77 -14.14
CA TYR A 9 3.70 6.05 -12.91
C TYR A 9 4.51 6.49 -11.71
N LEU A 10 5.82 6.70 -11.88
CA LEU A 10 6.70 7.19 -10.81
C LEU A 10 6.34 8.61 -10.40
N GLU A 11 6.11 9.50 -11.35
CA GLU A 11 5.70 10.89 -11.12
C GLU A 11 4.38 10.96 -10.37
N GLU A 12 3.37 10.19 -10.81
CA GLU A 12 2.07 10.13 -10.12
C GLU A 12 2.22 9.55 -8.71
N LEU A 13 3.06 8.53 -8.52
CA LEU A 13 3.36 7.96 -7.20
C LEU A 13 3.92 9.02 -6.24
N ILE A 14 4.86 9.84 -6.72
CA ILE A 14 5.47 10.93 -5.95
C ILE A 14 4.43 12.01 -5.64
N SER A 15 3.68 12.44 -6.65
CA SER A 15 2.61 13.44 -6.54
C SER A 15 1.55 13.03 -5.52
N LEU A 16 1.04 11.80 -5.61
CA LEU A 16 0.06 11.26 -4.67
C LEU A 16 0.57 11.23 -3.23
N ASN A 17 1.82 10.83 -3.03
CA ASN A 17 2.40 10.83 -1.68
C ASN A 17 2.49 12.24 -1.09
N THR A 18 2.95 13.23 -1.87
CA THR A 18 3.02 14.63 -1.45
C THR A 18 1.62 15.18 -1.08
N ARG A 19 0.63 14.87 -1.92
CA ARG A 19 -0.77 15.29 -1.66
C ARG A 19 -1.36 14.63 -0.42
N LEU A 20 -1.04 13.35 -0.17
CA LEU A 20 -1.48 12.63 1.02
C LEU A 20 -0.83 13.17 2.30
N ASP A 21 0.46 13.50 2.26
CA ASP A 21 1.14 14.11 3.39
C ASP A 21 0.51 15.47 3.73
N ALA A 22 0.24 16.31 2.72
CA ALA A 22 -0.44 17.59 2.90
C ALA A 22 -1.86 17.43 3.47
N LEU A 23 -2.61 16.43 2.99
CA LEU A 23 -3.95 16.13 3.50
C LEU A 23 -3.90 15.65 4.96
N GLY A 24 -2.94 14.76 5.28
CA GLY A 24 -2.73 14.28 6.64
C GLY A 24 -2.44 15.43 7.61
N MET A 25 -1.57 16.36 7.23
CA MET A 25 -1.26 17.54 8.03
C MET A 25 -2.48 18.45 8.24
N LYS A 26 -3.31 18.66 7.21
CA LYS A 26 -4.57 19.42 7.34
C LYS A 26 -5.56 18.74 8.28
N CYS A 27 -5.66 17.42 8.25
CA CYS A 27 -6.50 16.68 9.18
C CYS A 27 -6.00 16.80 10.63
N GLU A 28 -4.68 16.75 10.83
CA GLU A 28 -4.06 16.97 12.13
C GLU A 28 -4.38 18.36 12.66
N GLU A 29 -4.13 19.41 11.87
CA GLU A 29 -4.43 20.80 12.22
C GLU A 29 -5.91 20.96 12.59
N PHE A 30 -6.81 20.44 11.77
CA PHE A 30 -8.25 20.50 12.04
C PHE A 30 -8.63 19.84 13.37
N LEU A 31 -8.05 18.68 13.69
CA LEU A 31 -8.32 17.98 14.97
C LEU A 31 -7.77 18.77 16.15
N MET A 32 -6.57 19.31 16.03
CA MET A 32 -5.94 20.14 17.08
C MET A 32 -6.72 21.43 17.33
N ASP A 33 -7.20 22.09 16.28
CA ASP A 33 -8.05 23.30 16.39
C ASP A 33 -9.39 23.01 17.08
N ASN A 34 -9.85 21.76 17.04
CA ASN A 34 -11.03 21.30 17.76
C ASN A 34 -10.74 20.72 19.16
N GLY A 35 -9.52 20.89 19.67
CA GLY A 35 -9.13 20.55 21.04
C GLY A 35 -8.71 19.10 21.25
N TYR A 36 -8.40 18.36 20.21
CA TYR A 36 -7.93 16.97 20.28
C TYR A 36 -6.44 16.87 19.99
N ASP A 37 -5.77 15.90 20.59
CA ASP A 37 -4.43 15.53 20.18
C ASP A 37 -4.47 14.82 18.83
N ALA A 38 -3.54 15.14 17.92
CA ALA A 38 -3.44 14.53 16.62
C ALA A 38 -2.00 14.44 16.13
N TYR A 39 -1.70 13.39 15.33
CA TYR A 39 -0.40 13.16 14.73
C TYR A 39 -0.53 12.54 13.34
N ALA A 40 -0.21 13.30 12.30
CA ALA A 40 -0.18 12.80 10.93
C ALA A 40 1.10 11.99 10.68
N GLN A 41 0.94 10.74 10.26
CA GLN A 41 2.04 9.85 9.89
C GLN A 41 2.49 10.17 8.46
N THR A 42 3.15 11.31 8.25
CA THR A 42 3.71 11.70 6.95
C THR A 42 5.02 10.99 6.68
N LYS A 43 5.39 10.83 5.41
CA LYS A 43 6.68 10.24 5.01
C LYS A 43 7.86 10.93 5.69
N LYS A 44 7.88 12.27 5.72
CA LYS A 44 8.94 13.05 6.33
C LYS A 44 9.10 12.74 7.83
N ARG A 45 8.00 12.60 8.57
CA ARG A 45 8.02 12.30 10.02
C ARG A 45 8.43 10.86 10.30
N LEU A 46 8.09 9.95 9.41
CA LEU A 46 8.42 8.53 9.54
C LEU A 46 9.84 8.20 9.05
N GLY A 47 10.59 9.19 8.54
CA GLY A 47 11.96 9.00 8.06
C GLY A 47 12.07 8.10 6.83
N THR A 48 10.97 7.90 6.10
CA THR A 48 10.92 7.02 4.95
C THR A 48 11.05 7.76 3.64
N ASP A 49 12.18 8.37 3.43
CA ASP A 49 12.63 8.63 2.07
C ASP A 49 13.00 7.27 1.46
N PHE A 50 12.31 6.90 0.37
CA PHE A 50 12.51 5.73 -0.47
C PHE A 50 13.69 4.83 -0.06
N GLY A 51 13.47 3.73 0.64
CA GLY A 51 14.52 2.75 0.85
C GLY A 51 14.45 1.87 2.09
N GLU A 52 13.88 2.31 3.18
CA GLU A 52 13.74 1.42 4.32
C GLU A 52 12.34 0.81 4.39
N PHE A 53 12.21 -0.37 3.82
CA PHE A 53 10.99 -1.19 3.77
C PHE A 53 10.57 -1.75 5.15
N ASN A 54 11.29 -1.42 6.21
CA ASN A 54 11.21 -2.13 7.47
C ASN A 54 10.56 -1.31 8.59
N SER A 55 9.43 -1.84 9.01
CA SER A 55 8.83 -1.71 10.33
C SER A 55 8.48 -0.31 10.83
N PHE A 56 7.38 0.23 10.31
CA PHE A 56 6.62 1.18 11.13
C PHE A 56 5.99 0.42 12.31
N GLU A 57 6.05 0.97 13.51
CA GLU A 57 5.36 0.42 14.67
C GLU A 57 3.85 0.25 14.38
N LEU A 58 3.26 1.17 13.60
CA LEU A 58 1.87 1.12 13.18
C LEU A 58 1.71 1.41 11.67
N PRO A 59 1.86 0.41 10.79
CA PRO A 59 1.74 0.59 9.34
C PRO A 59 0.35 1.06 8.91
N HIS A 60 0.24 2.01 7.98
CA HIS A 60 -1.02 2.51 7.44
C HIS A 60 -2.00 1.40 7.03
N LYS A 61 -1.51 0.32 6.41
CA LYS A 61 -2.35 -0.82 6.01
C LYS A 61 -2.94 -1.57 7.20
N THR A 62 -2.25 -1.60 8.34
CA THR A 62 -2.78 -2.17 9.59
C THR A 62 -3.92 -1.30 10.11
N ILE A 63 -3.73 0.02 10.16
CA ILE A 63 -4.78 0.97 10.55
C ILE A 63 -5.99 0.81 9.62
N ALA A 64 -5.78 0.81 8.30
CA ALA A 64 -6.86 0.70 7.31
C ALA A 64 -7.66 -0.61 7.42
N THR A 65 -6.99 -1.76 7.71
CA THR A 65 -7.72 -3.02 7.96
C THR A 65 -8.50 -2.99 9.26
N ARG A 66 -7.98 -2.34 10.31
CA ARG A 66 -8.68 -2.16 11.59
C ARG A 66 -9.87 -1.23 11.47
N ALA A 67 -9.75 -0.19 10.64
CA ALA A 67 -10.85 0.71 10.31
C ALA A 67 -11.90 0.09 9.36
N GLY A 68 -11.72 -1.17 8.92
CA GLY A 68 -12.68 -1.85 8.05
C GLY A 68 -12.69 -1.40 6.59
N LEU A 69 -11.70 -0.61 6.16
CA LEU A 69 -11.66 -0.03 4.82
C LEU A 69 -11.29 -1.02 3.71
N GLY A 70 -10.67 -2.15 4.07
CA GLY A 70 -10.23 -3.16 3.12
C GLY A 70 -9.42 -4.27 3.80
N TRP A 71 -8.74 -5.08 3.02
CA TRP A 71 -7.96 -6.23 3.49
C TRP A 71 -6.53 -6.21 2.96
N ILE A 72 -5.66 -7.01 3.52
CA ILE A 72 -4.36 -7.29 2.92
C ILE A 72 -4.54 -8.40 1.88
N GLY A 73 -4.19 -8.10 0.63
CA GLY A 73 -4.19 -9.07 -0.46
C GLY A 73 -3.02 -10.05 -0.38
N LYS A 74 -3.04 -11.08 -1.24
CA LYS A 74 -1.95 -12.07 -1.36
C LYS A 74 -0.61 -11.42 -1.77
N SER A 75 -0.65 -10.24 -2.41
CA SER A 75 0.52 -9.42 -2.74
C SER A 75 1.10 -8.61 -1.56
N ALA A 76 0.60 -8.83 -0.33
CA ALA A 76 0.93 -8.05 0.86
C ALA A 76 0.59 -6.55 0.75
N LEU A 77 -0.18 -6.15 -0.27
CA LEU A 77 -0.71 -4.80 -0.43
C LEU A 77 -2.10 -4.68 0.19
N PHE A 78 -2.42 -3.48 0.67
CA PHE A 78 -3.79 -3.15 1.06
C PHE A 78 -4.67 -3.13 -0.21
N THR A 79 -5.86 -3.69 -0.10
CA THR A 79 -6.76 -3.90 -1.24
C THR A 79 -8.19 -3.53 -0.82
N THR A 80 -8.89 -2.81 -1.70
CA THR A 80 -10.31 -2.49 -1.53
C THR A 80 -11.14 -3.12 -2.66
N LYS A 81 -12.45 -3.20 -2.45
CA LYS A 81 -13.38 -3.71 -3.48
C LYS A 81 -13.42 -2.80 -4.71
N ASP A 82 -13.31 -1.48 -4.49
CA ASP A 82 -13.57 -0.47 -5.52
C ASP A 82 -12.30 -0.06 -6.30
N HIS A 83 -11.13 -0.05 -5.65
CA HIS A 83 -9.87 0.41 -6.26
C HIS A 83 -8.83 -0.70 -6.40
N GLY A 84 -9.12 -1.90 -5.88
CA GLY A 84 -8.11 -2.95 -5.79
C GLY A 84 -6.94 -2.53 -4.90
N SER A 85 -5.73 -2.78 -5.36
CA SER A 85 -4.49 -2.32 -4.71
C SER A 85 -3.88 -1.06 -5.37
N ALA A 86 -4.59 -0.43 -6.33
CA ALA A 86 -4.18 0.83 -6.96
C ALA A 86 -4.60 2.03 -6.09
N LEU A 87 -4.02 2.12 -4.90
CA LEU A 87 -4.29 3.20 -3.94
C LEU A 87 -3.07 3.48 -3.07
N ARG A 88 -3.07 4.66 -2.46
CA ARG A 88 -2.10 5.06 -1.43
C ARG A 88 -2.86 5.35 -0.14
N LEU A 89 -2.18 5.21 0.97
CA LEU A 89 -2.74 5.41 2.30
C LEU A 89 -1.94 6.46 3.07
N SER A 90 -2.64 7.25 3.85
CA SER A 90 -2.10 8.04 4.95
C SER A 90 -2.92 7.76 6.21
N SER A 91 -2.42 8.15 7.36
CA SER A 91 -3.08 7.97 8.66
C SER A 91 -2.81 9.14 9.56
N VAL A 92 -3.82 9.53 10.32
CA VAL A 92 -3.70 10.45 11.44
C VAL A 92 -4.09 9.70 12.70
N LEU A 93 -3.25 9.74 13.72
CA LEU A 93 -3.55 9.22 15.06
C LEU A 93 -4.18 10.36 15.86
N THR A 94 -5.22 10.08 16.63
CA THR A 94 -5.93 11.09 17.44
C THR A 94 -6.66 10.44 18.61
N ASP A 95 -6.92 11.24 19.64
CA ASP A 95 -7.81 10.90 20.75
C ASP A 95 -9.25 11.40 20.55
N ALA A 96 -9.54 12.03 19.42
CA ALA A 96 -10.90 12.45 19.07
C ALA A 96 -11.88 11.27 19.12
N PRO A 97 -13.11 11.45 19.63
CA PRO A 97 -14.11 10.41 19.75
C PRO A 97 -14.77 10.09 18.39
N LEU A 98 -14.00 9.44 17.51
CA LEU A 98 -14.46 9.04 16.18
C LEU A 98 -15.19 7.69 16.22
N ASP A 99 -16.14 7.50 15.31
CA ASP A 99 -16.81 6.23 15.11
C ASP A 99 -15.83 5.14 14.68
N LEU A 100 -15.91 3.98 15.32
CA LEU A 100 -15.01 2.87 15.04
C LEU A 100 -15.56 1.99 13.93
N GLY A 101 -14.70 1.68 12.95
CA GLY A 101 -15.01 0.69 11.92
C GLY A 101 -14.92 -0.75 12.43
N THR A 102 -15.50 -1.69 11.69
CA THR A 102 -15.40 -3.13 11.99
C THR A 102 -14.12 -3.71 11.35
N PRO A 103 -13.17 -4.25 12.15
CA PRO A 103 -11.92 -4.78 11.64
C PRO A 103 -12.08 -5.92 10.63
N ILE A 104 -11.36 -5.84 9.52
CA ILE A 104 -11.25 -6.94 8.56
C ILE A 104 -10.01 -7.77 8.93
N GLN A 105 -10.23 -9.03 9.29
CA GLN A 105 -9.21 -9.90 9.87
C GLN A 105 -8.62 -10.93 8.91
N LYS A 106 -9.17 -11.05 7.69
CA LYS A 106 -8.68 -12.00 6.67
C LYS A 106 -8.81 -11.44 5.27
N SER A 107 -7.99 -11.96 4.37
CA SER A 107 -8.05 -11.64 2.95
C SER A 107 -9.42 -11.99 2.35
N ARG A 108 -9.79 -11.28 1.29
CA ARG A 108 -10.97 -11.56 0.47
C ARG A 108 -10.57 -11.91 -0.98
N CYS A 109 -9.33 -12.36 -1.18
CA CYS A 109 -8.83 -12.76 -2.50
C CYS A 109 -9.36 -14.12 -2.96
N GLY A 110 -9.74 -15.03 -2.03
CA GLY A 110 -10.28 -16.35 -2.34
C GLY A 110 -9.33 -17.17 -3.22
N LYS A 111 -9.85 -17.76 -4.29
CA LYS A 111 -9.08 -18.60 -5.21
C LYS A 111 -8.21 -17.81 -6.21
N CYS A 112 -8.33 -16.49 -6.27
CA CYS A 112 -7.56 -15.65 -7.20
C CYS A 112 -6.05 -15.77 -6.96
N MET A 113 -5.28 -15.91 -8.04
CA MET A 113 -3.81 -16.03 -8.02
C MET A 113 -3.12 -15.03 -8.97
N GLU A 114 -3.85 -14.11 -9.58
CA GLU A 114 -3.34 -13.19 -10.62
C GLU A 114 -2.09 -12.43 -10.21
N CYS A 115 -2.03 -11.89 -8.99
CA CYS A 115 -0.86 -11.16 -8.52
C CYS A 115 0.37 -12.08 -8.30
N ARG A 116 0.15 -13.37 -7.93
CA ARG A 116 1.22 -14.37 -7.80
C ARG A 116 1.78 -14.71 -9.17
N ASP A 117 0.89 -15.00 -10.11
CA ASP A 117 1.26 -15.48 -11.45
C ASP A 117 1.91 -14.33 -12.27
N ALA A 118 1.53 -13.09 -12.01
CA ALA A 118 2.11 -11.90 -12.60
C ALA A 118 3.41 -11.42 -11.93
N CYS A 119 3.87 -12.05 -10.84
CA CYS A 119 5.06 -11.62 -10.11
C CYS A 119 6.32 -12.26 -10.66
N PRO A 120 7.17 -11.57 -11.45
CA PRO A 120 8.36 -12.18 -12.05
C PRO A 120 9.45 -12.53 -11.03
N GLY A 121 9.48 -11.79 -9.91
CA GLY A 121 10.40 -12.07 -8.80
C GLY A 121 9.99 -13.26 -7.95
N GLY A 122 8.79 -13.88 -8.17
CA GLY A 122 8.32 -15.01 -7.36
C GLY A 122 8.12 -14.68 -5.89
N ALA A 123 7.83 -13.42 -5.57
CA ALA A 123 7.76 -12.92 -4.19
C ALA A 123 6.43 -13.27 -3.48
N ILE A 124 5.39 -13.66 -4.22
CA ILE A 124 4.04 -13.86 -3.71
C ILE A 124 3.74 -15.37 -3.67
N SER A 125 3.53 -15.92 -2.47
CA SER A 125 3.28 -17.36 -2.30
C SER A 125 1.90 -17.82 -2.77
N GLY A 126 0.92 -16.90 -2.84
CA GLY A 126 -0.48 -17.22 -3.09
C GLY A 126 -1.29 -17.54 -1.83
N LYS A 127 -0.66 -17.62 -0.66
CA LYS A 127 -1.35 -17.85 0.62
C LYS A 127 -2.18 -16.62 1.00
N GLU A 128 -3.36 -16.84 1.55
CA GLU A 128 -4.22 -15.76 2.02
C GLU A 128 -3.73 -15.18 3.34
N TRP A 129 -3.73 -13.85 3.42
CA TRP A 129 -3.47 -13.16 4.66
C TRP A 129 -4.62 -13.33 5.67
N ASN A 130 -4.24 -13.47 6.93
CA ASN A 130 -5.08 -13.20 8.08
C ASN A 130 -4.27 -12.47 9.17
N TYR A 131 -4.95 -11.86 10.14
CA TYR A 131 -4.30 -10.99 11.14
C TYR A 131 -3.28 -11.69 12.05
N LYS A 132 -3.23 -13.04 12.07
CA LYS A 132 -2.26 -13.85 12.82
C LYS A 132 -1.00 -14.19 12.02
N LEU A 133 -1.05 -14.07 10.68
CA LEU A 133 0.07 -14.38 9.82
C LEU A 133 1.09 -13.23 9.82
N LYS A 134 2.36 -13.60 9.93
CA LYS A 134 3.47 -12.68 9.67
C LYS A 134 3.59 -12.44 8.16
N ARG A 135 4.08 -11.26 7.77
CA ARG A 135 4.25 -10.89 6.35
C ARG A 135 5.07 -11.92 5.58
N ASN A 136 6.16 -12.39 6.18
CA ASN A 136 7.10 -13.32 5.54
C ASN A 136 6.53 -14.74 5.36
N ASP A 137 5.37 -15.06 5.96
CA ASP A 137 4.70 -16.35 5.78
C ASP A 137 4.01 -16.47 4.40
N PHE A 138 3.76 -15.34 3.71
CA PHE A 138 3.04 -15.32 2.43
C PHE A 138 3.64 -14.39 1.38
N TYR A 139 4.66 -13.59 1.74
CA TYR A 139 5.31 -12.63 0.87
C TYR A 139 6.80 -12.50 1.20
N ASP A 140 7.65 -12.63 0.18
CA ASP A 140 9.11 -12.50 0.27
C ASP A 140 9.50 -11.09 -0.20
N ASP A 141 9.79 -10.20 0.75
CA ASP A 141 10.15 -8.81 0.47
C ASP A 141 11.49 -8.68 -0.25
N LYS A 142 12.46 -9.53 0.07
CA LYS A 142 13.79 -9.50 -0.56
C LYS A 142 13.72 -9.88 -2.04
N LYS A 143 12.91 -10.89 -2.39
CA LYS A 143 12.68 -11.23 -3.79
C LYS A 143 11.96 -10.10 -4.54
N CYS A 144 10.97 -9.46 -3.91
CA CYS A 144 10.28 -8.34 -4.50
C CYS A 144 11.22 -7.15 -4.74
N GLU A 145 11.97 -6.77 -3.72
CA GLU A 145 12.94 -5.67 -3.77
C GLU A 145 13.99 -5.91 -4.86
N LYS A 146 14.63 -7.08 -4.86
CA LYS A 146 15.63 -7.43 -5.87
C LYS A 146 15.10 -7.26 -7.31
N TYR A 147 13.90 -7.77 -7.58
CA TYR A 147 13.29 -7.63 -8.90
C TYR A 147 12.91 -6.18 -9.20
N ALA A 148 12.36 -5.46 -8.22
CA ALA A 148 11.94 -4.07 -8.39
C ALA A 148 13.13 -3.15 -8.72
N LEU A 149 14.28 -3.32 -8.06
CA LEU A 149 15.50 -2.57 -8.34
C LEU A 149 15.98 -2.81 -9.78
N ILE A 150 16.00 -4.06 -10.24
CA ILE A 150 16.43 -4.39 -11.61
C ILE A 150 15.49 -3.74 -12.64
N VAL A 151 14.17 -3.98 -12.52
CA VAL A 151 13.21 -3.51 -13.52
C VAL A 151 13.06 -1.99 -13.52
N SER A 152 13.28 -1.32 -12.39
CA SER A 152 13.28 0.14 -12.35
C SER A 152 14.55 0.72 -12.96
N GLU A 153 15.70 0.14 -12.71
CA GLU A 153 16.95 0.56 -13.38
C GLU A 153 16.82 0.46 -14.90
N GLU A 154 16.32 -0.69 -15.41
CA GLU A 154 16.15 -0.92 -16.85
C GLU A 154 15.15 0.06 -17.51
N ASN A 155 14.08 0.47 -16.81
CA ASN A 155 12.98 1.23 -17.43
C ASN A 155 12.94 2.69 -17.02
N LEU A 156 13.52 3.05 -15.88
CA LEU A 156 13.52 4.41 -15.34
C LEU A 156 14.93 5.02 -15.27
N GLY A 157 15.98 4.25 -15.61
CA GLY A 157 17.37 4.68 -15.49
C GLY A 157 17.82 4.92 -14.05
N LYS A 158 17.08 4.40 -13.07
CA LYS A 158 17.35 4.54 -11.65
C LYS A 158 16.87 3.30 -10.89
N ALA A 159 17.76 2.69 -10.09
CA ALA A 159 17.39 1.61 -9.21
C ALA A 159 16.48 2.13 -8.09
N ASP A 160 15.21 1.71 -8.11
CA ASP A 160 14.20 2.06 -7.14
C ASP A 160 13.29 0.86 -6.86
N THR A 161 12.58 0.85 -5.74
CA THR A 161 11.68 -0.25 -5.35
C THR A 161 10.30 -0.13 -6.01
N VAL A 162 10.28 0.21 -7.31
CA VAL A 162 9.07 0.45 -8.10
C VAL A 162 8.90 -0.62 -9.18
N CYS A 163 7.78 -1.36 -9.14
CA CYS A 163 7.44 -2.38 -10.13
C CYS A 163 5.97 -2.28 -10.58
N GLY A 164 5.00 -2.42 -9.66
CA GLY A 164 3.57 -2.26 -9.91
C GLY A 164 2.84 -3.43 -10.60
N LYS A 165 3.52 -4.50 -11.05
CA LYS A 165 2.88 -5.61 -11.79
C LYS A 165 1.76 -6.30 -11.02
N CYS A 166 1.96 -6.57 -9.74
CA CYS A 166 0.92 -7.17 -8.88
C CYS A 166 -0.27 -6.24 -8.63
N ILE A 167 -0.06 -4.92 -8.67
CA ILE A 167 -1.13 -3.91 -8.59
C ILE A 167 -1.97 -3.98 -9.87
N TYR A 168 -1.31 -3.93 -11.02
CA TYR A 168 -1.98 -3.99 -12.32
C TYR A 168 -2.75 -5.30 -12.52
N ALA A 169 -2.18 -6.45 -12.16
CA ALA A 169 -2.80 -7.77 -12.32
C ALA A 169 -4.03 -8.00 -11.41
N CYS A 170 -4.22 -7.19 -10.37
CA CYS A 170 -5.34 -7.38 -9.44
C CYS A 170 -6.69 -7.18 -10.13
N PRO A 171 -7.63 -8.16 -10.10
CA PRO A 171 -8.93 -8.02 -10.75
C PRO A 171 -9.77 -6.84 -10.24
N HIS A 172 -9.62 -6.47 -8.97
CA HIS A 172 -10.26 -5.28 -8.42
C HIS A 172 -9.66 -3.99 -8.99
N THR A 173 -8.33 -3.95 -9.17
CA THR A 173 -7.66 -2.84 -9.88
C THR A 173 -8.10 -2.77 -11.33
N GLN A 174 -8.20 -3.90 -12.03
CA GLN A 174 -8.68 -3.92 -13.42
C GLN A 174 -10.11 -3.43 -13.57
N LYS A 175 -10.99 -3.74 -12.60
CA LYS A 175 -12.36 -3.20 -12.57
C LYS A 175 -12.37 -1.69 -12.34
N TYR A 176 -11.47 -1.18 -11.52
CA TYR A 176 -11.33 0.26 -11.28
C TYR A 176 -10.86 0.98 -12.54
N ILE A 177 -9.79 0.50 -13.17
CA ILE A 177 -9.24 1.10 -14.40
C ILE A 177 -10.29 1.17 -15.53
N LYS A 178 -11.14 0.15 -15.65
CA LYS A 178 -12.22 0.14 -16.68
C LYS A 178 -13.35 1.15 -16.45
N LYS A 179 -13.38 1.80 -15.29
CA LYS A 179 -14.36 2.83 -14.95
C LYS A 179 -13.85 4.27 -15.17
N LEU A 180 -12.54 4.40 -15.39
CA LEU A 180 -11.89 5.67 -15.74
C LEU A 180 -12.01 5.97 -17.23
#